data_5a322800ce6ad0447e96d502fd42b048
#
_entry.id   5a322800ce6ad0447e96d502fd42b048
#
_cell.length_a   1.000
_cell.length_b   1.000
_cell.length_c   1.000
_cell.angle_alpha   90.00
_cell.angle_beta   90.00
_cell.angle_gamma   90.00
#
_symmetry.space_group_name_H-M   'P 1'
#
loop_
_entity.id
_entity.type
_entity.pdbx_description
1 polymer ?
#
loop_
_entity_poly.entity_id
_entity_poly.type
_entity_poly.pdbx_seq_one_letter_code
_entity_poly.pdbx_strand_id
1 'polypeptide(L)'
;MKESKAPSIGRTPAQKFIDKWQGLFYLIPWIIGFVVFKAIPFGQSLYYSFTDMDFFNGIHQYGIMNYVDAFSTPKITKALITTFKYSFITVPLKLVFALFIAYILNFKIACVNLFRTVYYIPSILGGSVAIAVLWKAVFRDDGLVNTLIRILTFGHFQGPSWLSDPSYALWIICFLRIWQFGSAMVLFLAALKGVPADLYEAATIDGAGKWRQFFSVTVPIITPAVSYTHLR
;
A
#
# COMPACT_ATOMS: atom_id res chain seq x y z
N MET A 1 13.60 -44.43 37.83
CA MET A 1 13.58 -44.61 36.36
C MET A 1 14.58 -43.62 35.77
N LYS A 2 15.73 -44.10 35.28
CA LYS A 2 16.75 -43.26 34.62
C LYS A 2 16.29 -42.99 33.19
N GLU A 3 16.00 -41.73 32.87
CA GLU A 3 15.80 -41.29 31.50
C GLU A 3 17.08 -41.52 30.69
N SER A 4 17.01 -42.43 29.72
CA SER A 4 18.04 -42.64 28.72
C SER A 4 18.13 -41.44 27.80
N LYS A 5 19.13 -40.60 28.02
CA LYS A 5 19.50 -39.54 27.03
C LYS A 5 19.99 -40.28 25.78
N ALA A 6 19.21 -40.16 24.71
CA ALA A 6 19.64 -40.58 23.37
C ALA A 6 20.97 -39.92 22.99
N PRO A 7 21.93 -40.65 22.40
CA PRO A 7 23.22 -40.07 22.02
C PRO A 7 23.02 -38.99 20.99
N SER A 8 23.51 -37.78 21.25
CA SER A 8 23.57 -36.69 20.28
C SER A 8 24.54 -37.13 19.17
N ILE A 9 23.99 -37.57 18.03
CA ILE A 9 24.80 -37.82 16.82
C ILE A 9 25.48 -36.50 16.45
N GLY A 10 26.79 -36.45 16.71
CA GLY A 10 27.59 -35.26 16.40
C GLY A 10 27.52 -34.94 14.91
N ARG A 11 26.95 -33.80 14.55
CA ARG A 11 26.86 -33.35 13.15
C ARG A 11 28.27 -33.24 12.57
N THR A 12 28.50 -33.82 11.40
CA THR A 12 29.77 -33.71 10.68
C THR A 12 30.06 -32.25 10.28
N PRO A 13 31.34 -31.86 10.10
CA PRO A 13 31.67 -30.52 9.64
C PRO A 13 30.95 -30.11 8.36
N ALA A 14 30.75 -31.04 7.42
CA ALA A 14 30.00 -30.83 6.19
C ALA A 14 28.51 -30.54 6.46
N GLN A 15 27.88 -31.27 7.38
CA GLN A 15 26.48 -30.98 7.77
C GLN A 15 26.34 -29.61 8.45
N LYS A 16 27.27 -29.22 9.30
CA LYS A 16 27.28 -27.89 9.91
C LYS A 16 27.42 -26.78 8.86
N PHE A 17 28.24 -27.00 7.83
CA PHE A 17 28.40 -26.06 6.72
C PHE A 17 27.10 -25.98 5.89
N ILE A 18 26.51 -27.10 5.52
CA ILE A 18 25.24 -27.16 4.79
C ILE A 18 24.12 -26.46 5.57
N ASP A 19 23.95 -26.80 6.85
CA ASP A 19 22.95 -26.18 7.73
C ASP A 19 23.11 -24.67 7.83
N LYS A 20 24.37 -24.19 7.88
CA LYS A 20 24.67 -22.74 7.94
C LYS A 20 24.30 -22.02 6.65
N TRP A 21 24.51 -22.63 5.48
CA TRP A 21 24.34 -22.01 4.18
C TRP A 21 23.08 -22.46 3.44
N GLN A 22 22.34 -23.42 3.98
CA GLN A 22 21.15 -23.98 3.38
C GLN A 22 20.13 -22.91 3.00
N GLY A 23 19.91 -21.92 3.88
CA GLY A 23 19.02 -20.81 3.58
C GLY A 23 19.46 -20.01 2.36
N LEU A 24 20.77 -19.80 2.20
CA LEU A 24 21.31 -19.08 1.04
C LEU A 24 21.14 -19.87 -0.26
N PHE A 25 21.34 -21.19 -0.22
CA PHE A 25 21.14 -22.04 -1.39
C PHE A 25 19.69 -21.98 -1.92
N TYR A 26 18.72 -21.96 -1.04
CA TYR A 26 17.31 -21.79 -1.45
C TYR A 26 17.01 -20.39 -1.99
N LEU A 27 17.78 -19.37 -1.61
CA LEU A 27 17.63 -18.02 -2.13
C LEU A 27 18.36 -17.77 -3.46
N ILE A 28 19.29 -18.65 -3.89
CA ILE A 28 20.08 -18.46 -5.12
C ILE A 28 19.21 -18.17 -6.34
N PRO A 29 18.15 -18.94 -6.66
CA PRO A 29 17.33 -18.66 -7.84
C PRO A 29 16.69 -17.27 -7.80
N TRP A 30 16.25 -16.87 -6.61
CA TRP A 30 15.68 -15.54 -6.40
C TRP A 30 16.74 -14.44 -6.53
N ILE A 31 17.95 -14.64 -5.94
CA ILE A 31 19.07 -13.70 -6.04
C ILE A 31 19.49 -13.51 -7.49
N ILE A 32 19.61 -14.60 -8.25
CA ILE A 32 19.95 -14.54 -9.69
C ILE A 32 18.88 -13.72 -10.43
N GLY A 33 17.60 -14.02 -10.22
CA GLY A 33 16.50 -13.27 -10.82
C GLY A 33 16.53 -11.78 -10.43
N PHE A 34 16.76 -11.48 -9.16
CA PHE A 34 16.87 -10.11 -8.68
C PHE A 34 18.06 -9.37 -9.31
N VAL A 35 19.24 -9.98 -9.34
CA VAL A 35 20.45 -9.38 -9.93
C VAL A 35 20.24 -9.12 -11.43
N VAL A 36 19.80 -10.13 -12.17
CA VAL A 36 19.68 -10.04 -13.65
C VAL A 36 18.56 -9.08 -14.06
N PHE A 37 17.39 -9.15 -13.41
CA PHE A 37 16.21 -8.39 -13.87
C PHE A 37 15.96 -7.10 -13.11
N LYS A 38 16.65 -6.86 -11.99
CA LYS A 38 16.48 -5.63 -11.21
C LYS A 38 17.80 -4.89 -11.00
N ALA A 39 18.82 -5.53 -10.42
CA ALA A 39 20.05 -4.82 -10.05
C ALA A 39 20.84 -4.36 -11.27
N ILE A 40 21.01 -5.21 -12.29
CA ILE A 40 21.74 -4.85 -13.53
C ILE A 40 20.99 -3.73 -14.28
N PRO A 41 19.68 -3.84 -14.64
CA PRO A 41 18.97 -2.75 -15.30
C PRO A 41 18.93 -1.46 -14.50
N PHE A 42 18.81 -1.53 -13.17
CA PHE A 42 18.88 -0.36 -12.31
C PHE A 42 20.27 0.30 -12.36
N GLY A 43 21.34 -0.48 -12.27
CA GLY A 43 22.71 0.01 -12.40
C GLY A 43 22.98 0.63 -13.77
N GLN A 44 22.49 0.02 -14.85
CA GLN A 44 22.57 0.57 -16.20
C GLN A 44 21.77 1.88 -16.33
N SER A 45 20.56 1.93 -15.79
CA SER A 45 19.75 3.16 -15.79
C SER A 45 20.45 4.28 -15.04
N LEU A 46 21.06 3.97 -13.87
CA LEU A 46 21.84 4.93 -13.11
C LEU A 46 23.07 5.41 -13.88
N TYR A 47 23.78 4.50 -14.54
CA TYR A 47 24.93 4.85 -15.38
C TYR A 47 24.52 5.78 -16.55
N TYR A 48 23.47 5.42 -17.29
CA TYR A 48 22.96 6.21 -18.40
C TYR A 48 22.39 7.57 -17.95
N SER A 49 21.92 7.70 -16.72
CA SER A 49 21.44 8.99 -16.21
C SER A 49 22.51 10.08 -16.16
N PHE A 50 23.80 9.68 -16.14
CA PHE A 50 24.95 10.59 -16.20
C PHE A 50 25.54 10.72 -17.61
N THR A 51 24.83 10.30 -18.64
CA THR A 51 25.28 10.36 -20.04
C THR A 51 24.22 10.97 -20.93
N ASP A 52 24.62 11.45 -22.08
CA ASP A 52 23.74 11.91 -23.17
C ASP A 52 23.39 10.77 -24.15
N MET A 53 23.26 9.54 -23.64
CA MET A 53 23.03 8.35 -24.45
C MET A 53 21.83 8.51 -25.39
N ASP A 54 22.09 8.38 -26.69
CA ASP A 54 21.09 8.23 -27.74
C ASP A 54 21.19 6.82 -28.35
N PHE A 55 20.05 6.20 -28.67
CA PHE A 55 19.99 4.85 -29.26
C PHE A 55 20.73 4.73 -30.62
N PHE A 56 20.84 5.82 -31.37
CA PHE A 56 21.44 5.84 -32.68
C PHE A 56 22.91 6.25 -32.68
N ASN A 57 23.28 7.14 -31.77
CA ASN A 57 24.60 7.78 -31.80
C ASN A 57 25.50 7.34 -30.63
N GLY A 58 24.96 6.56 -29.69
CA GLY A 58 25.72 6.11 -28.52
C GLY A 58 25.89 7.20 -27.44
N ILE A 59 27.00 7.15 -26.72
CA ILE A 59 27.35 8.10 -25.65
C ILE A 59 28.41 9.05 -26.16
N HIS A 60 28.14 10.35 -26.13
CA HIS A 60 29.10 11.39 -26.54
C HIS A 60 29.68 12.15 -25.34
N GLN A 61 28.86 12.39 -24.33
CA GLN A 61 29.26 13.19 -23.17
C GLN A 61 28.81 12.56 -21.86
N TYR A 62 29.60 12.81 -20.82
CA TYR A 62 29.27 12.47 -19.44
C TYR A 62 29.00 13.73 -18.65
N GLY A 63 27.91 13.77 -17.88
CA GLY A 63 27.57 14.93 -17.09
C GLY A 63 26.26 14.79 -16.31
N ILE A 64 25.85 15.85 -15.68
CA ILE A 64 24.63 15.91 -14.88
C ILE A 64 23.50 16.65 -15.62
N MET A 65 23.64 16.86 -16.96
CA MET A 65 22.74 17.69 -17.72
C MET A 65 21.29 17.16 -17.68
N ASN A 66 21.12 15.83 -17.75
CA ASN A 66 19.81 15.19 -17.60
C ASN A 66 19.09 15.60 -16.30
N TYR A 67 19.83 15.76 -15.22
CA TYR A 67 19.26 16.21 -13.93
C TYR A 67 18.93 17.69 -13.96
N VAL A 68 19.81 18.53 -14.53
CA VAL A 68 19.57 19.96 -14.70
C VAL A 68 18.31 20.18 -15.54
N ASP A 69 18.19 19.50 -16.67
CA ASP A 69 17.03 19.59 -17.55
C ASP A 69 15.75 19.05 -16.89
N ALA A 70 15.86 17.95 -16.14
CA ALA A 70 14.74 17.40 -15.41
C ALA A 70 14.18 18.41 -14.39
N PHE A 71 15.03 19.03 -13.58
CA PHE A 71 14.59 20.02 -12.57
C PHE A 71 14.23 21.38 -13.18
N SER A 72 14.77 21.72 -14.34
CA SER A 72 14.43 22.94 -15.07
C SER A 72 13.12 22.82 -15.85
N THR A 73 12.66 21.60 -16.12
CA THR A 73 11.45 21.35 -16.89
C THR A 73 10.19 21.48 -16.00
N PRO A 74 9.31 22.49 -16.23
CA PRO A 74 8.13 22.72 -15.40
C PRO A 74 7.18 21.52 -15.33
N LYS A 75 7.12 20.70 -16.39
CA LYS A 75 6.30 19.49 -16.46
C LYS A 75 6.74 18.45 -15.43
N ILE A 76 8.05 18.24 -15.28
CA ILE A 76 8.62 17.26 -14.33
C ILE A 76 8.40 17.74 -12.90
N THR A 77 8.67 19.00 -12.61
CA THR A 77 8.43 19.61 -11.30
C THR A 77 6.95 19.51 -10.90
N LYS A 78 6.04 19.81 -11.83
CA LYS A 78 4.60 19.67 -11.61
C LYS A 78 4.21 18.21 -11.36
N ALA A 79 4.77 17.26 -12.09
CA ALA A 79 4.51 15.83 -11.90
C ALA A 79 4.98 15.35 -10.52
N LEU A 80 6.17 15.75 -10.07
CA LEU A 80 6.68 15.46 -8.73
C LEU A 80 5.76 16.01 -7.64
N ILE A 81 5.40 17.29 -7.72
CA ILE A 81 4.49 17.92 -6.75
C ILE A 81 3.15 17.18 -6.71
N THR A 82 2.60 16.83 -7.86
CA THR A 82 1.33 16.08 -7.95
C THR A 82 1.45 14.69 -7.33
N THR A 83 2.58 14.00 -7.55
CA THR A 83 2.85 12.67 -6.96
C THR A 83 2.94 12.77 -5.44
N PHE A 84 3.65 13.75 -4.91
CA PHE A 84 3.70 13.98 -3.46
C PHE A 84 2.33 14.33 -2.88
N LYS A 85 1.59 15.25 -3.49
CA LYS A 85 0.20 15.57 -3.07
C LYS A 85 -0.68 14.32 -3.06
N TYR A 86 -0.65 13.55 -4.14
CA TYR A 86 -1.38 12.29 -4.24
C TYR A 86 -1.03 11.34 -3.10
N SER A 87 0.26 11.10 -2.84
CA SER A 87 0.71 10.16 -1.81
C SER A 87 0.34 10.64 -0.40
N PHE A 88 0.60 11.91 -0.09
CA PHE A 88 0.28 12.48 1.23
C PHE A 88 -1.22 12.55 1.52
N ILE A 89 -2.06 12.66 0.51
CA ILE A 89 -3.52 12.63 0.68
C ILE A 89 -4.01 11.19 0.76
N THR A 90 -3.63 10.37 -0.21
CA THR A 90 -4.22 9.04 -0.39
C THR A 90 -3.82 8.06 0.70
N VAL A 91 -2.52 8.03 1.08
CA VAL A 91 -2.01 7.04 2.02
C VAL A 91 -2.61 7.23 3.42
N PRO A 92 -2.54 8.43 4.05
CA PRO A 92 -3.13 8.62 5.36
C PRO A 92 -4.65 8.41 5.38
N LEU A 93 -5.37 8.95 4.40
CA LEU A 93 -6.82 8.78 4.34
C LEU A 93 -7.23 7.33 4.17
N LYS A 94 -6.54 6.57 3.30
CA LYS A 94 -6.79 5.15 3.11
C LYS A 94 -6.55 4.36 4.42
N LEU A 95 -5.45 4.65 5.12
CA LEU A 95 -5.11 3.96 6.37
C LEU A 95 -6.08 4.30 7.49
N VAL A 96 -6.43 5.58 7.65
CA VAL A 96 -7.42 6.02 8.65
C VAL A 96 -8.77 5.36 8.38
N PHE A 97 -9.23 5.38 7.13
CA PHE A 97 -10.49 4.77 6.75
C PHE A 97 -10.47 3.25 6.95
N ALA A 98 -9.38 2.58 6.57
CA ALA A 98 -9.19 1.14 6.78
C ALA A 98 -9.21 0.77 8.27
N LEU A 99 -8.51 1.53 9.10
CA LEU A 99 -8.49 1.33 10.55
C LEU A 99 -9.86 1.57 11.17
N PHE A 100 -10.55 2.63 10.76
CA PHE A 100 -11.90 2.95 11.23
C PHE A 100 -12.89 1.81 10.94
N ILE A 101 -12.91 1.31 9.72
CA ILE A 101 -13.78 0.18 9.34
C ILE A 101 -13.35 -1.11 10.05
N ALA A 102 -12.04 -1.38 10.16
CA ALA A 102 -11.54 -2.53 10.92
C ALA A 102 -11.95 -2.48 12.39
N TYR A 103 -11.89 -1.30 13.00
CA TYR A 103 -12.32 -1.09 14.39
C TYR A 103 -13.82 -1.39 14.57
N ILE A 104 -14.68 -0.91 13.66
CA ILE A 104 -16.10 -1.23 13.65
C ILE A 104 -16.33 -2.74 13.49
N LEU A 105 -15.67 -3.38 12.53
CA LEU A 105 -15.81 -4.81 12.26
C LEU A 105 -15.16 -5.72 13.32
N ASN A 106 -14.45 -5.15 14.28
CA ASN A 106 -13.91 -5.88 15.42
C ASN A 106 -14.98 -6.16 16.48
N PHE A 107 -16.07 -5.40 16.51
CA PHE A 107 -17.22 -5.65 17.40
C PHE A 107 -18.04 -6.86 16.91
N LYS A 108 -18.84 -7.43 17.80
CA LYS A 108 -19.78 -8.50 17.48
C LYS A 108 -21.00 -7.93 16.73
N ILE A 109 -20.87 -7.80 15.42
CA ILE A 109 -21.93 -7.29 14.55
C ILE A 109 -22.53 -8.47 13.78
N ALA A 110 -23.86 -8.46 13.59
CA ALA A 110 -24.53 -9.44 12.74
C ALA A 110 -23.95 -9.40 11.31
N CYS A 111 -23.81 -10.56 10.68
CA CYS A 111 -23.31 -10.70 9.31
C CYS A 111 -21.90 -10.09 9.08
N VAL A 112 -21.05 -9.98 10.11
CA VAL A 112 -19.73 -9.35 10.00
C VAL A 112 -18.86 -9.94 8.88
N ASN A 113 -18.97 -11.23 8.61
CA ASN A 113 -18.21 -11.88 7.53
C ASN A 113 -18.66 -11.41 6.14
N LEU A 114 -19.94 -11.15 5.95
CA LEU A 114 -20.44 -10.56 4.71
C LEU A 114 -19.85 -9.16 4.49
N PHE A 115 -19.90 -8.29 5.51
CA PHE A 115 -19.29 -6.96 5.42
C PHE A 115 -17.78 -7.01 5.13
N ARG A 116 -17.02 -7.92 5.77
CA ARG A 116 -15.61 -8.12 5.47
C ARG A 116 -15.38 -8.47 4.01
N THR A 117 -16.15 -9.39 3.48
CA THR A 117 -16.05 -9.81 2.06
C THR A 117 -16.37 -8.65 1.13
N VAL A 118 -17.49 -7.96 1.34
CA VAL A 118 -17.91 -6.82 0.51
C VAL A 118 -16.86 -5.70 0.50
N TYR A 119 -16.32 -5.33 1.67
CA TYR A 119 -15.29 -4.29 1.75
C TYR A 119 -13.92 -4.73 1.22
N TYR A 120 -13.67 -6.04 1.12
CA TYR A 120 -12.42 -6.55 0.57
C TYR A 120 -12.43 -6.66 -0.97
N ILE A 121 -13.62 -6.87 -1.58
CA ILE A 121 -13.77 -6.99 -3.04
C ILE A 121 -13.08 -5.86 -3.82
N PRO A 122 -13.25 -4.56 -3.47
CA PRO A 122 -12.58 -3.46 -4.17
C PRO A 122 -11.07 -3.59 -4.22
N SER A 123 -10.46 -4.12 -3.16
CA SER A 123 -9.00 -4.31 -3.10
C SER A 123 -8.49 -5.43 -3.99
N ILE A 124 -9.28 -6.49 -4.18
CA ILE A 124 -8.94 -7.59 -5.09
C ILE A 124 -9.04 -7.12 -6.54
N LEU A 125 -10.12 -6.43 -6.86
CA LEU A 125 -10.40 -5.98 -8.22
C LEU A 125 -9.61 -4.75 -8.63
N GLY A 126 -9.10 -3.98 -7.66
CA GLY A 126 -8.57 -2.64 -7.85
C GLY A 126 -7.34 -2.51 -8.75
N GLY A 127 -6.63 -3.62 -9.01
CA GLY A 127 -5.53 -3.67 -9.98
C GLY A 127 -5.97 -3.97 -11.41
N SER A 128 -7.24 -4.23 -11.65
CA SER A 128 -7.74 -4.61 -12.98
C SER A 128 -8.05 -3.39 -13.87
N VAL A 129 -7.80 -3.55 -15.16
CA VAL A 129 -8.19 -2.56 -16.18
C VAL A 129 -9.71 -2.35 -16.17
N ALA A 130 -10.49 -3.39 -15.86
CA ALA A 130 -11.95 -3.32 -15.80
C ALA A 130 -12.44 -2.27 -14.80
N ILE A 131 -11.82 -2.18 -13.61
CA ILE A 131 -12.16 -1.16 -12.61
C ILE A 131 -11.80 0.24 -13.10
N ALA A 132 -10.67 0.41 -13.79
CA ALA A 132 -10.30 1.71 -14.35
C ALA A 132 -11.31 2.17 -15.42
N VAL A 133 -11.77 1.26 -16.29
CA VAL A 133 -12.78 1.54 -17.30
C VAL A 133 -14.14 1.87 -16.65
N LEU A 134 -14.56 1.07 -15.67
CA LEU A 134 -15.81 1.32 -14.93
C LEU A 134 -15.75 2.66 -14.21
N TRP A 135 -14.64 2.99 -13.56
CA TRP A 135 -14.45 4.26 -12.87
C TRP A 135 -14.52 5.45 -13.84
N LYS A 136 -13.87 5.31 -15.01
CA LYS A 136 -13.95 6.29 -16.08
C LYS A 136 -15.39 6.47 -16.57
N ALA A 137 -16.17 5.40 -16.71
CA ALA A 137 -17.58 5.47 -17.13
C ALA A 137 -18.47 6.13 -16.06
N VAL A 138 -18.20 5.90 -14.77
CA VAL A 138 -18.96 6.48 -13.66
C VAL A 138 -18.75 7.99 -13.56
N PHE A 139 -17.50 8.48 -13.76
CA PHE A 139 -17.12 9.88 -13.62
C PHE A 139 -16.99 10.64 -14.95
N ARG A 140 -17.46 10.08 -16.04
CA ARG A 140 -17.56 10.77 -17.34
C ARG A 140 -18.60 11.89 -17.26
N ASP A 141 -18.54 12.86 -18.19
CA ASP A 141 -19.44 14.01 -18.23
C ASP A 141 -20.93 13.62 -18.31
N ASP A 142 -21.22 12.54 -19.02
CA ASP A 142 -22.55 11.90 -19.11
C ASP A 142 -22.67 10.64 -18.21
N GLY A 143 -21.74 10.47 -17.25
CA GLY A 143 -21.67 9.33 -16.35
C GLY A 143 -22.72 9.34 -15.23
N LEU A 144 -22.68 8.26 -14.44
CA LEU A 144 -23.65 8.06 -13.34
C LEU A 144 -23.63 9.20 -12.32
N VAL A 145 -22.43 9.72 -11.97
CA VAL A 145 -22.31 10.79 -10.98
C VAL A 145 -23.00 12.06 -11.44
N ASN A 146 -22.75 12.52 -12.66
CA ASN A 146 -23.40 13.72 -13.20
C ASN A 146 -24.89 13.49 -13.44
N THR A 147 -25.30 12.30 -13.81
CA THR A 147 -26.72 11.93 -13.92
C THR A 147 -27.43 12.01 -12.57
N LEU A 148 -26.83 11.48 -11.50
CA LEU A 148 -27.37 11.59 -10.14
C LEU A 148 -27.43 13.03 -9.67
N ILE A 149 -26.39 13.82 -9.89
CA ILE A 149 -26.37 15.25 -9.54
C ILE A 149 -27.50 15.97 -10.25
N ARG A 150 -27.68 15.74 -11.55
CA ARG A 150 -28.75 16.34 -12.34
C ARG A 150 -30.15 15.98 -11.84
N ILE A 151 -30.35 14.72 -11.45
CA ILE A 151 -31.64 14.27 -10.88
C ILE A 151 -31.88 14.96 -9.53
N LEU A 152 -30.90 14.95 -8.62
CA LEU A 152 -31.01 15.52 -7.29
C LEU A 152 -31.19 17.05 -7.30
N THR A 153 -30.65 17.71 -8.32
CA THR A 153 -30.78 19.18 -8.50
C THR A 153 -31.93 19.58 -9.42
N PHE A 154 -32.81 18.65 -9.80
CA PHE A 154 -33.93 18.87 -10.73
C PHE A 154 -33.46 19.52 -12.04
N GLY A 155 -32.25 19.22 -12.51
CA GLY A 155 -31.69 19.76 -13.75
C GLY A 155 -31.03 21.13 -13.61
N HIS A 156 -31.04 21.77 -12.44
CA HIS A 156 -30.48 23.11 -12.23
C HIS A 156 -28.95 23.15 -12.22
N PHE A 157 -28.28 22.02 -11.97
CA PHE A 157 -26.82 21.96 -11.91
C PHE A 157 -26.28 20.85 -12.81
N GLN A 158 -25.36 21.23 -13.69
CA GLN A 158 -24.55 20.26 -14.44
C GLN A 158 -23.24 20.04 -13.70
N GLY A 159 -22.93 18.77 -13.39
CA GLY A 159 -21.69 18.44 -12.73
C GLY A 159 -20.45 18.79 -13.59
N PRO A 160 -19.28 18.94 -12.96
CA PRO A 160 -18.06 19.25 -13.69
C PRO A 160 -17.52 18.07 -14.49
N SER A 161 -16.55 18.34 -15.36
CA SER A 161 -15.77 17.30 -16.06
C SER A 161 -14.75 16.70 -15.11
N TRP A 162 -15.18 15.73 -14.29
CA TRP A 162 -14.41 15.16 -13.17
C TRP A 162 -13.00 14.67 -13.52
N LEU A 163 -12.82 14.08 -14.70
CA LEU A 163 -11.56 13.47 -15.12
C LEU A 163 -10.73 14.37 -16.02
N SER A 164 -11.37 15.33 -16.71
CA SER A 164 -10.70 16.23 -17.66
C SER A 164 -10.22 17.51 -16.98
N ASP A 165 -10.89 17.95 -15.91
CA ASP A 165 -10.50 19.14 -15.16
C ASP A 165 -9.40 18.78 -14.15
N PRO A 166 -8.20 19.40 -14.22
CA PRO A 166 -7.10 19.18 -13.29
C PRO A 166 -7.46 19.42 -11.82
N SER A 167 -8.46 20.26 -11.55
CA SER A 167 -8.91 20.59 -10.19
C SER A 167 -9.59 19.40 -9.50
N TYR A 168 -10.28 18.56 -10.26
CA TYR A 168 -11.03 17.41 -9.75
C TYR A 168 -10.34 16.08 -10.00
N ALA A 169 -9.61 15.94 -11.11
CA ALA A 169 -9.04 14.65 -11.55
C ALA A 169 -8.19 13.97 -10.46
N LEU A 170 -7.36 14.74 -9.75
CA LEU A 170 -6.54 14.22 -8.66
C LEU A 170 -7.40 13.61 -7.54
N TRP A 171 -8.47 14.30 -7.15
CA TRP A 171 -9.36 13.85 -6.08
C TRP A 171 -10.13 12.57 -6.45
N ILE A 172 -10.55 12.46 -7.70
CA ILE A 172 -11.23 11.25 -8.20
C ILE A 172 -10.30 10.03 -8.19
N ILE A 173 -9.01 10.23 -8.54
CA ILE A 173 -8.00 9.17 -8.47
C ILE A 173 -7.69 8.81 -7.00
N CYS A 174 -7.60 9.80 -6.12
CA CYS A 174 -7.42 9.58 -4.68
C CYS A 174 -8.61 8.78 -4.12
N PHE A 175 -9.83 9.14 -4.48
CA PHE A 175 -11.05 8.46 -4.04
C PHE A 175 -11.08 6.99 -4.48
N LEU A 176 -10.71 6.69 -5.72
CA LEU A 176 -10.55 5.31 -6.20
C LEU A 176 -9.59 4.50 -5.32
N ARG A 177 -8.44 5.08 -4.97
CA ARG A 177 -7.44 4.40 -4.13
C ARG A 177 -7.87 4.26 -2.68
N ILE A 178 -8.59 5.25 -2.14
CA ILE A 178 -9.16 5.16 -0.79
C ILE A 178 -10.23 4.08 -0.75
N TRP A 179 -11.11 3.99 -1.77
CA TRP A 179 -12.11 2.95 -1.89
C TRP A 179 -11.53 1.52 -1.87
N GLN A 180 -10.28 1.35 -2.34
CA GLN A 180 -9.52 0.09 -2.28
C GLN A 180 -8.84 -0.12 -0.91
N PHE A 181 -9.49 0.21 0.19
CA PHE A 181 -8.92 0.11 1.55
C PHE A 181 -8.93 -1.31 2.11
N GLY A 182 -9.64 -2.26 1.50
CA GLY A 182 -9.97 -3.57 2.06
C GLY A 182 -8.78 -4.40 2.49
N SER A 183 -7.66 -4.41 1.75
CA SER A 183 -6.45 -5.15 2.14
C SER A 183 -5.85 -4.61 3.45
N ALA A 184 -5.76 -3.29 3.60
CA ALA A 184 -5.29 -2.66 4.83
C ALA A 184 -6.28 -2.92 5.99
N MET A 185 -7.59 -2.85 5.71
CA MET A 185 -8.64 -3.16 6.70
C MET A 185 -8.51 -4.58 7.25
N VAL A 186 -8.30 -5.60 6.41
CA VAL A 186 -8.15 -6.98 6.87
C VAL A 186 -6.92 -7.13 7.75
N LEU A 187 -5.80 -6.48 7.39
CA LEU A 187 -4.58 -6.51 8.19
C LEU A 187 -4.78 -5.83 9.54
N PHE A 188 -5.42 -4.65 9.57
CA PHE A 188 -5.75 -3.97 10.83
C PHE A 188 -6.71 -4.80 11.68
N LEU A 189 -7.71 -5.44 11.07
CA LEU A 189 -8.63 -6.29 11.79
C LEU A 189 -7.93 -7.51 12.42
N ALA A 190 -6.97 -8.10 11.73
CA ALA A 190 -6.15 -9.18 12.29
C ALA A 190 -5.28 -8.67 13.45
N ALA A 191 -4.66 -7.51 13.31
CA ALA A 191 -3.87 -6.89 14.36
C ALA A 191 -4.72 -6.52 15.59
N LEU A 192 -5.91 -5.93 15.39
CA LEU A 192 -6.84 -5.61 16.46
C LEU A 192 -7.29 -6.84 17.27
N LYS A 193 -7.49 -7.97 16.61
CA LYS A 193 -7.82 -9.24 17.26
C LYS A 193 -6.66 -9.85 18.04
N GLY A 194 -5.43 -9.47 17.72
CA GLY A 194 -4.22 -9.90 18.43
C GLY A 194 -3.96 -9.13 19.72
N VAL A 195 -4.68 -8.05 19.99
CA VAL A 195 -4.51 -7.27 21.24
C VAL A 195 -5.09 -8.06 22.42
N PRO A 196 -4.29 -8.40 23.46
CA PRO A 196 -4.76 -9.13 24.64
C PRO A 196 -5.87 -8.38 25.37
N ALA A 197 -6.92 -9.10 25.79
CA ALA A 197 -8.06 -8.51 26.52
C ALA A 197 -7.64 -7.94 27.86
N ASP A 198 -6.68 -8.56 28.53
CA ASP A 198 -6.15 -8.18 29.84
C ASP A 198 -5.66 -6.72 29.87
N LEU A 199 -5.11 -6.23 28.75
CA LEU A 199 -4.66 -4.84 28.63
C LEU A 199 -5.82 -3.84 28.66
N TYR A 200 -6.96 -4.21 28.12
CA TYR A 200 -8.17 -3.38 28.18
C TYR A 200 -8.80 -3.42 29.57
N GLU A 201 -8.75 -4.57 30.24
CA GLU A 201 -9.22 -4.73 31.60
C GLU A 201 -8.38 -3.89 32.58
N ALA A 202 -7.04 -3.99 32.48
CA ALA A 202 -6.14 -3.16 33.27
C ALA A 202 -6.37 -1.66 33.03
N ALA A 203 -6.48 -1.23 31.79
CA ALA A 203 -6.76 0.16 31.44
C ALA A 203 -8.12 0.63 31.96
N THR A 204 -9.10 -0.28 32.06
CA THR A 204 -10.42 0.04 32.62
C THR A 204 -10.34 0.24 34.13
N ILE A 205 -9.55 -0.58 34.84
CA ILE A 205 -9.29 -0.43 36.29
C ILE A 205 -8.60 0.91 36.56
N ASP A 206 -7.67 1.32 35.67
CA ASP A 206 -7.01 2.62 35.73
C ASP A 206 -7.90 3.81 35.33
N GLY A 207 -9.20 3.58 35.08
CA GLY A 207 -10.18 4.61 34.75
C GLY A 207 -10.04 5.15 33.29
N ALA A 208 -9.35 4.45 32.40
CA ALA A 208 -9.22 4.89 31.03
C ALA A 208 -10.50 4.69 30.21
N GLY A 209 -11.08 5.78 29.73
CA GLY A 209 -12.21 5.74 28.78
C GLY A 209 -11.84 5.13 27.44
N LYS A 210 -12.85 4.77 26.61
CA LYS A 210 -12.67 4.07 25.32
C LYS A 210 -11.70 4.76 24.35
N TRP A 211 -11.73 6.08 24.26
CA TRP A 211 -10.78 6.85 23.43
C TRP A 211 -9.35 6.74 23.94
N ARG A 212 -9.16 6.83 25.27
CA ARG A 212 -7.84 6.67 25.87
C ARG A 212 -7.31 5.25 25.68
N GLN A 213 -8.13 4.22 25.85
CA GLN A 213 -7.77 2.82 25.55
C GLN A 213 -7.36 2.66 24.08
N PHE A 214 -8.11 3.27 23.15
CA PHE A 214 -7.77 3.21 21.73
C PHE A 214 -6.40 3.81 21.42
N PHE A 215 -6.12 5.03 21.87
CA PHE A 215 -4.85 5.71 21.53
C PHE A 215 -3.66 5.22 22.37
N SER A 216 -3.87 4.80 23.63
CA SER A 216 -2.76 4.42 24.53
C SER A 216 -2.48 2.91 24.55
N VAL A 217 -3.45 2.05 24.20
CA VAL A 217 -3.29 0.60 24.18
C VAL A 217 -3.34 0.08 22.76
N THR A 218 -4.45 0.33 22.03
CA THR A 218 -4.70 -0.28 20.73
C THR A 218 -3.70 0.20 19.69
N VAL A 219 -3.58 1.51 19.47
CA VAL A 219 -2.74 2.09 18.41
C VAL A 219 -1.27 1.71 18.56
N PRO A 220 -0.62 1.80 19.75
CA PRO A 220 0.77 1.38 19.90
C PRO A 220 1.02 -0.10 19.57
N ILE A 221 0.10 -0.98 19.97
CA ILE A 221 0.25 -2.42 19.74
C ILE A 221 0.08 -2.77 18.26
N ILE A 222 -0.81 -2.10 17.53
CA ILE A 222 -1.00 -2.35 16.09
C ILE A 222 -0.01 -1.58 15.21
N THR A 223 0.78 -0.65 15.73
CA THR A 223 1.74 0.15 14.98
C THR A 223 2.70 -0.68 14.11
N PRO A 224 3.23 -1.84 14.54
CA PRO A 224 4.02 -2.70 13.67
C PRO A 224 3.26 -3.18 12.43
N ALA A 225 1.95 -3.45 12.55
CA ALA A 225 1.10 -3.82 11.42
C ALA A 225 0.90 -2.66 10.44
N VAL A 226 0.85 -1.41 10.94
CA VAL A 226 0.80 -0.20 10.10
C VAL A 226 2.07 -0.07 9.26
N SER A 227 3.24 -0.28 9.86
CA SER A 227 4.52 -0.24 9.14
C SER A 227 4.57 -1.27 8.01
N TYR A 228 4.01 -2.45 8.21
CA TYR A 228 3.92 -3.49 7.18
C TYR A 228 3.04 -3.09 5.99
N THR A 229 1.98 -2.31 6.19
CA THR A 229 1.12 -1.83 5.09
C THR A 229 1.80 -0.78 4.21
N HIS A 230 2.78 -0.05 4.75
CA HIS A 230 3.54 0.96 4.02
C HIS A 230 4.66 0.38 3.14
N LEU A 231 5.19 -0.81 3.47
CA LEU A 231 6.31 -1.43 2.77
C LEU A 231 5.89 -2.31 1.57
N ARG A 232 4.61 -2.40 1.28
CA ARG A 232 4.04 -3.18 0.19
C ARG A 232 3.30 -2.27 -0.80
#